data_b6747fed3689cf38f542e3e55f4de08a
#
_entry.id   b6747fed3689cf38f542e3e55f4de08a
#
_cell.length_a   1.000
_cell.length_b   1.000
_cell.length_c   1.000
_cell.angle_alpha   90.00
_cell.angle_beta   90.00
_cell.angle_gamma   90.00
#
_symmetry.space_group_name_H-M   'P 1'
#
loop_
_entity.id
_entity.type
_entity.pdbx_description
1 polymer ?
#
loop_
_entity_poly.entity_id
_entity_poly.type
_entity_poly.pdbx_seq_one_letter_code
_entity_poly.pdbx_strand_id
1 'polypeptide(L)'
;MKNLVLTLSVFAVVTACNAPEPEVLTLPTTVAVNDSVVANASKELFISGMTCVMGCKGAIEKKLNATNGISDFHIVFEDSTATVRFDSTLITVDKIIAEVADVAGGGFYTATLLDI
;
A
#
# COMPACT_ATOMS: atom_id res chain seq x y z
N MET A 1 3.84 -54.95 55.01
CA MET A 1 4.06 -55.63 53.74
C MET A 1 3.38 -54.84 52.68
N LYS A 2 4.14 -54.64 51.70
CA LYS A 2 3.86 -54.20 50.36
C LYS A 2 4.02 -52.74 50.11
N ASN A 3 5.19 -52.57 49.69
CA ASN A 3 5.77 -51.40 49.09
C ASN A 3 4.94 -50.93 47.89
N LEU A 4 4.21 -49.90 48.12
CA LEU A 4 3.66 -49.17 46.99
C LEU A 4 4.65 -48.09 46.66
N VAL A 5 5.55 -48.42 45.76
CA VAL A 5 6.44 -47.45 45.14
C VAL A 5 5.61 -46.61 44.23
N LEU A 6 5.20 -45.46 44.73
CA LEU A 6 4.56 -44.42 43.94
C LEU A 6 5.67 -43.71 43.17
N THR A 7 5.99 -44.18 42.04
CA THR A 7 6.87 -43.48 41.09
C THR A 7 6.07 -42.30 40.53
N LEU A 8 6.27 -41.19 41.21
CA LEU A 8 5.79 -39.89 40.71
C LEU A 8 6.64 -39.49 39.53
N SER A 9 6.16 -39.88 38.35
CA SER A 9 6.73 -39.43 37.09
C SER A 9 6.38 -37.97 36.95
N VAL A 10 7.31 -37.12 37.32
CA VAL A 10 7.23 -35.69 37.02
C VAL A 10 7.45 -35.53 35.55
N PHE A 11 6.34 -35.44 34.84
CA PHE A 11 6.33 -35.06 33.45
C PHE A 11 6.62 -33.54 33.40
N ALA A 12 7.89 -33.20 33.29
CA ALA A 12 8.26 -31.83 32.97
C ALA A 12 7.80 -31.51 31.56
N VAL A 13 6.62 -30.95 31.48
CA VAL A 13 6.17 -30.29 30.25
C VAL A 13 7.01 -29.03 30.10
N VAL A 14 8.09 -29.16 29.36
CA VAL A 14 8.78 -27.99 28.83
C VAL A 14 7.87 -27.43 27.78
N THR A 15 6.96 -26.56 28.18
CA THR A 15 6.33 -25.63 27.27
C THR A 15 7.46 -24.72 26.78
N ALA A 16 8.04 -25.09 25.66
CA ALA A 16 8.79 -24.14 24.89
C ALA A 16 7.84 -23.00 24.58
N CYS A 17 7.96 -21.92 25.32
CA CYS A 17 7.44 -20.63 24.90
C CYS A 17 8.17 -20.32 23.59
N ASN A 18 7.58 -20.71 22.50
CA ASN A 18 7.90 -20.13 21.24
C ASN A 18 7.38 -18.70 21.31
N ALA A 19 8.22 -17.81 21.82
CA ALA A 19 7.96 -16.41 21.76
C ALA A 19 7.78 -16.09 20.28
N PRO A 20 6.62 -15.57 19.83
CA PRO A 20 6.55 -15.06 18.47
C PRO A 20 7.63 -13.99 18.41
N GLU A 21 8.55 -14.17 17.50
CA GLU A 21 9.42 -13.09 17.06
C GLU A 21 8.56 -11.83 16.97
N PRO A 22 8.98 -10.70 17.56
CA PRO A 22 8.30 -9.47 17.28
C PRO A 22 8.41 -9.26 15.79
N GLU A 23 7.36 -9.65 15.09
CA GLU A 23 7.13 -9.09 13.79
C GLU A 23 7.18 -7.59 14.03
N VAL A 24 8.25 -7.00 13.52
CA VAL A 24 8.27 -5.58 13.32
C VAL A 24 7.00 -5.34 12.51
N LEU A 25 5.94 -4.93 13.19
CA LEU A 25 4.81 -4.32 12.53
C LEU A 25 5.37 -3.05 11.90
N THR A 26 6.02 -3.24 10.79
CA THR A 26 5.97 -2.23 9.76
C THR A 26 4.48 -2.13 9.52
N LEU A 27 3.82 -1.11 10.07
CA LEU A 27 2.47 -0.80 9.63
C LEU A 27 2.51 -0.94 8.12
N PRO A 28 1.78 -1.87 7.54
CA PRO A 28 1.51 -1.71 6.15
C PRO A 28 0.69 -0.42 6.12
N THR A 29 1.33 0.66 5.73
CA THR A 29 0.60 1.61 4.93
C THR A 29 -0.01 0.71 3.88
N THR A 30 -1.27 0.38 4.03
CA THR A 30 -2.01 -0.42 3.09
C THR A 30 -2.21 0.41 1.84
N VAL A 31 -1.10 0.66 1.19
CA VAL A 31 -1.11 0.87 -0.23
C VAL A 31 -1.50 -0.50 -0.74
N ALA A 32 -2.66 -0.62 -1.33
CA ALA A 32 -3.02 -1.81 -2.07
C ALA A 32 -2.04 -1.90 -3.24
N VAL A 33 -0.86 -2.44 -2.95
CA VAL A 33 0.11 -2.77 -3.98
C VAL A 33 -0.58 -3.84 -4.82
N ASN A 34 -0.86 -3.53 -6.05
CA ASN A 34 -1.22 -4.54 -7.02
C ASN A 34 0.02 -5.41 -7.23
N ASP A 35 0.17 -6.40 -6.39
CA ASP A 35 1.33 -7.28 -6.27
C ASP A 35 1.63 -8.06 -7.57
N SER A 36 0.74 -7.96 -8.56
CA SER A 36 0.87 -8.58 -9.88
C SER A 36 1.43 -7.65 -10.95
N VAL A 37 1.56 -6.35 -10.67
CA VAL A 37 2.07 -5.38 -11.65
C VAL A 37 3.52 -5.06 -11.35
N VAL A 38 4.42 -5.48 -12.24
CA VAL A 38 5.84 -5.13 -12.17
C VAL A 38 6.05 -3.79 -12.84
N ALA A 39 6.23 -2.74 -12.04
CA ALA A 39 6.50 -1.41 -12.57
C ALA A 39 7.82 -1.36 -13.33
N ASN A 40 7.79 -0.89 -14.55
CA ASN A 40 8.98 -0.62 -15.37
C ASN A 40 9.22 0.87 -15.61
N ALA A 41 8.32 1.72 -15.14
CA ALA A 41 8.40 3.17 -15.25
C ALA A 41 7.94 3.87 -13.97
N SER A 42 8.47 5.06 -13.73
CA SER A 42 8.06 5.94 -12.65
C SER A 42 7.99 7.37 -13.16
N LYS A 43 6.98 8.13 -12.75
CA LYS A 43 6.80 9.53 -13.08
C LYS A 43 6.30 10.31 -11.89
N GLU A 44 6.58 11.61 -11.89
CA GLU A 44 6.01 12.55 -10.94
C GLU A 44 4.95 13.42 -11.63
N LEU A 45 3.86 13.65 -10.91
CA LEU A 45 2.73 14.44 -11.37
C LEU A 45 2.47 15.57 -10.37
N PHE A 46 2.09 16.73 -10.87
CA PHE A 46 1.49 17.78 -10.07
C PHE A 46 -0.03 17.61 -10.10
N ILE A 47 -0.68 17.57 -8.94
CA ILE A 47 -2.13 17.43 -8.83
C ILE A 47 -2.74 18.68 -8.21
N SER A 48 -3.59 19.35 -8.96
CA SER A 48 -4.37 20.47 -8.50
C SER A 48 -5.82 20.08 -8.17
N GLY A 49 -6.46 20.90 -7.34
CA GLY A 49 -7.85 20.69 -6.92
C GLY A 49 -8.00 19.94 -5.59
N MET A 50 -6.93 19.51 -4.98
CA MET A 50 -6.99 18.88 -3.66
C MET A 50 -7.18 19.94 -2.58
N THR A 51 -8.25 19.80 -1.80
CA THR A 51 -8.59 20.74 -0.71
C THR A 51 -8.47 20.10 0.68
N CYS A 52 -8.39 18.80 0.79
CA CYS A 52 -8.27 18.09 2.06
C CYS A 52 -7.41 16.85 1.96
N VAL A 53 -6.61 16.60 3.02
CA VAL A 53 -5.68 15.45 3.09
C VAL A 53 -6.44 14.13 3.10
N MET A 54 -7.46 14.01 3.95
CA MET A 54 -8.13 12.74 4.20
C MET A 54 -9.06 12.32 3.05
N GLY A 55 -9.82 13.26 2.51
CA GLY A 55 -10.82 12.96 1.49
C GLY A 55 -10.24 12.94 0.08
N CYS A 56 -9.64 14.04 -0.35
CA CYS A 56 -9.18 14.20 -1.73
C CYS A 56 -7.99 13.29 -2.05
N LYS A 57 -6.93 13.36 -1.23
CA LYS A 57 -5.77 12.50 -1.37
C LYS A 57 -6.15 11.02 -1.34
N GLY A 58 -6.90 10.61 -0.31
CA GLY A 58 -7.29 9.22 -0.14
C GLY A 58 -8.16 8.68 -1.29
N ALA A 59 -9.06 9.49 -1.83
CA ALA A 59 -9.89 9.09 -2.97
C ALA A 59 -9.06 8.87 -4.24
N ILE A 60 -8.10 9.76 -4.51
CA ILE A 60 -7.22 9.65 -5.67
C ILE A 60 -6.31 8.43 -5.53
N GLU A 61 -5.61 8.29 -4.40
CA GLU A 61 -4.71 7.15 -4.15
C GLU A 61 -5.45 5.82 -4.25
N LYS A 62 -6.64 5.72 -3.66
CA LYS A 62 -7.46 4.50 -3.72
C LYS A 62 -7.83 4.12 -5.15
N LYS A 63 -8.27 5.09 -5.95
CA LYS A 63 -8.66 4.84 -7.34
C LYS A 63 -7.46 4.43 -8.17
N LEU A 64 -6.37 5.18 -8.08
CA LEU A 64 -5.19 4.94 -8.93
C LEU A 64 -4.50 3.62 -8.56
N ASN A 65 -4.39 3.29 -7.27
CA ASN A 65 -3.84 2.00 -6.84
C ASN A 65 -4.73 0.80 -7.22
N ALA A 66 -6.01 1.01 -7.49
CA ALA A 66 -6.90 -0.02 -8.02
C ALA A 66 -6.90 -0.08 -9.55
N THR A 67 -6.23 0.84 -10.23
CA THR A 67 -6.18 0.88 -11.69
C THR A 67 -5.17 -0.13 -12.23
N ASN A 68 -5.61 -0.92 -13.20
CA ASN A 68 -4.73 -1.91 -13.83
C ASN A 68 -3.53 -1.25 -14.52
N GLY A 69 -2.34 -1.78 -14.30
CA GLY A 69 -1.09 -1.25 -14.83
C GLY A 69 -0.36 -0.31 -13.88
N ILE A 70 -0.99 0.14 -12.79
CA ILE A 70 -0.34 0.93 -11.73
C ILE A 70 0.09 -0.01 -10.60
N SER A 71 1.37 0.00 -10.28
CA SER A 71 1.94 -0.75 -9.17
C SER A 71 1.82 0.00 -7.86
N ASP A 72 2.08 1.30 -7.88
CA ASP A 72 2.03 2.17 -6.71
C ASP A 72 1.72 3.61 -7.11
N PHE A 73 0.87 4.26 -6.33
CA PHE A 73 0.53 5.67 -6.49
C PHE A 73 0.47 6.35 -5.12
N HIS A 74 1.34 7.31 -4.91
CA HIS A 74 1.47 8.02 -3.65
C HIS A 74 1.47 9.53 -3.84
N ILE A 75 0.72 10.24 -3.00
CA ILE A 75 0.60 11.71 -3.04
C ILE A 75 1.30 12.32 -1.83
N VAL A 76 2.16 13.30 -2.08
CA VAL A 76 2.66 14.25 -1.07
C VAL A 76 1.77 15.48 -1.12
N PHE A 77 0.85 15.58 -0.15
CA PHE A 77 -0.19 16.61 -0.17
C PHE A 77 0.39 18.03 -0.04
N GLU A 78 1.41 18.20 0.77
CA GLU A 78 2.06 19.48 1.05
C GLU A 78 2.62 20.14 -0.22
N ASP A 79 3.13 19.33 -1.13
CA ASP A 79 3.73 19.79 -2.39
C ASP A 79 2.75 19.67 -3.56
N SER A 80 1.57 19.10 -3.35
CA SER A 80 0.60 18.76 -4.40
C SER A 80 1.20 17.86 -5.48
N THR A 81 2.18 17.04 -5.13
CA THR A 81 2.87 16.12 -6.03
C THR A 81 2.45 14.68 -5.79
N ALA A 82 2.52 13.88 -6.82
CA ALA A 82 2.28 12.45 -6.76
C ALA A 82 3.37 11.69 -7.49
N THR A 83 3.85 10.61 -6.89
CA THR A 83 4.74 9.66 -7.55
C THR A 83 3.92 8.45 -7.99
N VAL A 84 4.02 8.08 -9.24
CA VAL A 84 3.37 6.90 -9.80
C VAL A 84 4.42 5.92 -10.34
N ARG A 85 4.26 4.67 -9.94
CA ARG A 85 5.02 3.54 -10.48
C ARG A 85 4.06 2.65 -11.27
N PHE A 86 4.37 2.38 -12.52
CA PHE A 86 3.45 1.70 -13.42
C PHE A 86 4.18 0.85 -14.45
N ASP A 87 3.45 -0.02 -15.09
CA ASP A 87 3.91 -0.78 -16.25
C ASP A 87 3.48 -0.05 -17.53
N SER A 88 4.45 0.53 -18.23
CA SER A 88 4.22 1.29 -19.46
C SER A 88 3.70 0.45 -20.62
N THR A 89 3.74 -0.88 -20.51
CA THR A 89 3.12 -1.80 -21.48
C THR A 89 1.62 -1.96 -21.26
N LEU A 90 1.13 -1.68 -20.04
CA LEU A 90 -0.26 -1.83 -19.65
C LEU A 90 -1.02 -0.51 -19.59
N ILE A 91 -0.35 0.57 -19.21
CA ILE A 91 -0.97 1.89 -19.06
C ILE A 91 0.01 3.00 -19.47
N THR A 92 -0.51 4.05 -20.05
CA THR A 92 0.26 5.25 -20.43
C THR A 92 0.10 6.36 -19.40
N VAL A 93 1.04 7.31 -19.39
CA VAL A 93 0.97 8.50 -18.52
C VAL A 93 -0.30 9.31 -18.79
N ASP A 94 -0.66 9.49 -20.05
CA ASP A 94 -1.88 10.21 -20.44
C ASP A 94 -3.14 9.54 -19.88
N LYS A 95 -3.17 8.21 -19.84
CA LYS A 95 -4.26 7.48 -19.22
C LYS A 95 -4.28 7.67 -17.72
N ILE A 96 -3.12 7.67 -17.06
CA ILE A 96 -3.00 7.94 -15.62
C ILE A 96 -3.54 9.34 -15.29
N ILE A 97 -3.16 10.35 -16.07
CA ILE A 97 -3.67 11.73 -15.93
C ILE A 97 -5.20 11.76 -16.08
N ALA A 98 -5.74 11.06 -17.06
CA ALA A 98 -7.18 10.95 -17.27
C ALA A 98 -7.90 10.27 -16.09
N GLU A 99 -7.30 9.25 -15.51
CA GLU A 99 -7.86 8.55 -14.33
C GLU A 99 -7.90 9.46 -13.09
N VAL A 100 -6.89 10.32 -12.90
CA VAL A 100 -6.90 11.34 -11.84
C VAL A 100 -8.04 12.33 -12.09
N ALA A 101 -8.18 12.81 -13.30
CA ALA A 101 -9.24 13.77 -13.66
C ALA A 101 -10.66 13.19 -13.48
N ASP A 102 -10.81 11.89 -13.61
CA ASP A 102 -12.10 11.18 -13.49
C ASP A 102 -12.47 10.80 -12.04
N VAL A 103 -11.59 11.06 -11.07
CA VAL A 103 -11.89 10.81 -9.66
C VAL A 103 -13.10 11.64 -9.22
N ALA A 104 -13.95 11.07 -8.39
CA ALA A 104 -15.16 11.69 -7.86
C ALA A 104 -16.17 12.17 -8.93
N GLY A 105 -16.18 11.52 -10.09
CA GLY A 105 -17.10 11.84 -11.17
C GLY A 105 -16.58 12.86 -12.19
N GLY A 106 -15.32 13.27 -12.04
CA GLY A 106 -14.63 14.14 -12.98
C GLY A 106 -14.72 15.62 -12.68
N GLY A 107 -13.73 16.37 -13.17
CA GLY A 107 -13.70 17.83 -13.13
C GLY A 107 -13.21 18.46 -11.82
N PHE A 108 -12.89 17.68 -10.79
CA PHE A 108 -12.41 18.20 -9.52
C PHE A 108 -10.88 18.27 -9.44
N TYR A 109 -10.20 17.36 -10.09
CA TYR A 109 -8.75 17.21 -10.04
C TYR A 109 -8.13 17.31 -11.41
N THR A 110 -6.95 17.88 -11.47
CA THR A 110 -6.14 17.94 -12.69
C THR A 110 -4.73 17.49 -12.36
N ALA A 111 -4.22 16.54 -13.14
CA ALA A 111 -2.83 16.11 -13.05
C ALA A 111 -2.03 16.65 -14.24
N THR A 112 -0.81 17.08 -13.96
CA THR A 112 0.14 17.55 -14.96
C THR A 112 1.47 16.84 -14.73
N LEU A 113 2.11 16.38 -15.79
CA LEU A 113 3.42 15.74 -15.69
C LEU A 113 4.47 16.77 -15.25
N LEU A 114 5.23 16.41 -14.23
CA LEU A 114 6.42 17.16 -13.84
C LEU A 114 7.61 16.60 -14.61
N ASP A 115 8.11 17.37 -15.57
CA ASP A 115 9.40 17.11 -16.21
C ASP A 115 10.50 17.65 -15.30
N ILE A 116 11.22 16.73 -14.71
CA ILE A 116 12.42 17.05 -13.94
C ILE A 116 13.64 16.98 -14.86
#